data_019e3736caa69526f73493db9f4a5b57
#
_entry.id   019e3736caa69526f73493db9f4a5b57
#
_cell.length_a   1.000
_cell.length_b   1.000
_cell.length_c   1.000
_cell.angle_alpha   90.00
_cell.angle_beta   90.00
_cell.angle_gamma   90.00
#
_symmetry.space_group_name_H-M   'P 1'
#
loop_
_entity.id
_entity.type
_entity.pdbx_description
1 polymer ?
#
loop_
_entity_poly.entity_id
_entity_poly.type
_entity_poly.pdbx_seq_one_letter_code
_entity_poly.pdbx_strand_id
1 'polypeptide(L)'
;MTYGKTSVVVCEDYEALGGQSAAAVGACLRNVLETQPECRIVFSAAESQGSFIHALAKEDVAWGRVVCFNIDDFRHPGMPLEFSCGHQTRTAFYEKVSVNAAHQVDVHAPDAQVEADRFEALLREAPLDIMCLG
;
A
#
# COMPACT_ATOMS: atom_id res chain seq x y z
N MET A 1 -4.89 -15.70 -18.22
CA MET A 1 -4.83 -17.12 -17.80
C MET A 1 -5.27 -17.25 -16.36
N THR A 2 -5.88 -18.36 -15.98
CA THR A 2 -6.37 -18.56 -14.59
C THR A 2 -5.82 -19.88 -14.05
N TYR A 3 -5.31 -19.85 -12.83
CA TYR A 3 -4.79 -21.03 -12.11
C TYR A 3 -5.50 -21.11 -10.75
N GLY A 4 -6.50 -21.98 -10.64
CA GLY A 4 -7.37 -22.03 -9.46
C GLY A 4 -8.12 -20.70 -9.27
N LYS A 5 -7.85 -20.00 -8.17
CA LYS A 5 -8.42 -18.67 -7.88
C LYS A 5 -7.54 -17.52 -8.37
N THR A 6 -6.38 -17.80 -8.95
CA THR A 6 -5.41 -16.80 -9.40
C THR A 6 -5.63 -16.45 -10.86
N SER A 7 -5.80 -15.18 -11.17
CA SER A 7 -5.79 -14.65 -12.53
C SER A 7 -4.39 -14.12 -12.86
N VAL A 8 -3.85 -14.53 -14.00
CA VAL A 8 -2.55 -14.05 -14.49
C VAL A 8 -2.78 -13.19 -15.72
N VAL A 9 -2.28 -11.98 -15.67
CA VAL A 9 -2.31 -11.01 -16.77
C VAL A 9 -0.86 -10.74 -17.18
N VAL A 10 -0.57 -10.91 -18.47
CA VAL A 10 0.74 -10.59 -19.06
C VAL A 10 0.59 -9.26 -19.77
N CYS A 11 1.41 -8.30 -19.42
CA CYS A 11 1.41 -6.97 -20.00
C CYS A 11 2.58 -6.81 -20.97
N GLU A 12 2.45 -5.87 -21.91
CA GLU A 12 3.44 -5.62 -22.95
C GLU A 12 4.74 -5.02 -22.38
N ASP A 13 4.58 -4.12 -21.40
CA ASP A 13 5.69 -3.42 -20.75
C ASP A 13 5.37 -3.02 -19.31
N TYR A 14 6.32 -2.37 -18.66
CA TYR A 14 6.25 -1.92 -17.27
C TYR A 14 5.13 -0.89 -17.04
N GLU A 15 4.90 0.02 -17.97
CA GLU A 15 3.85 1.04 -17.85
C GLU A 15 2.46 0.43 -18.01
N ALA A 16 2.29 -0.49 -18.97
CA ALA A 16 1.06 -1.24 -19.15
C ALA A 16 0.76 -2.12 -17.92
N LEU A 17 1.78 -2.75 -17.33
CA LEU A 17 1.65 -3.49 -16.07
C LEU A 17 1.14 -2.60 -14.94
N GLY A 18 1.76 -1.43 -14.75
CA GLY A 18 1.36 -0.47 -13.74
C GLY A 18 -0.08 0.01 -13.93
N GLY A 19 -0.45 0.37 -15.15
CA GLY A 19 -1.80 0.82 -15.48
C GLY A 19 -2.87 -0.24 -15.23
N GLN A 20 -2.64 -1.48 -15.66
CA GLN A 20 -3.58 -2.58 -15.45
C GLN A 20 -3.71 -2.95 -13.96
N SER A 21 -2.59 -2.98 -13.24
CA SER A 21 -2.60 -3.21 -11.79
C SER A 21 -3.37 -2.12 -11.04
N ALA A 22 -3.15 -0.86 -11.40
CA ALA A 22 -3.84 0.28 -10.80
C ALA A 22 -5.36 0.23 -11.07
N ALA A 23 -5.76 -0.06 -12.29
CA ALA A 23 -7.18 -0.19 -12.65
C ALA A 23 -7.85 -1.33 -11.86
N ALA A 24 -7.17 -2.48 -11.71
CA ALA A 24 -7.68 -3.62 -10.94
C ALA A 24 -7.83 -3.28 -9.45
N VAL A 25 -6.82 -2.66 -8.83
CA VAL A 25 -6.85 -2.26 -7.43
C VAL A 25 -7.87 -1.13 -7.21
N GLY A 26 -7.94 -0.15 -8.11
CA GLY A 26 -8.94 0.92 -8.07
C GLY A 26 -10.37 0.37 -8.11
N ALA A 27 -10.63 -0.62 -8.96
CA ALA A 27 -11.92 -1.31 -9.01
C ALA A 27 -12.23 -2.05 -7.71
N CYS A 28 -11.24 -2.76 -7.12
CA CYS A 28 -11.41 -3.42 -5.82
C CYS A 28 -11.71 -2.42 -4.71
N LEU A 29 -10.98 -1.30 -4.65
CA LEU A 29 -11.20 -0.23 -3.66
C LEU A 29 -12.62 0.32 -3.76
N ARG A 30 -13.08 0.68 -4.94
CA ARG A 30 -14.45 1.17 -5.17
C ARG A 30 -15.49 0.16 -4.72
N ASN A 31 -15.32 -1.11 -5.09
CA ASN A 31 -16.24 -2.19 -4.72
C ASN A 31 -16.32 -2.40 -3.19
N VAL A 32 -15.20 -2.38 -2.48
CA VAL A 32 -15.18 -2.45 -1.01
C VAL A 32 -15.92 -1.25 -0.41
N LEU A 33 -15.64 -0.04 -0.90
CA LEU A 33 -16.24 1.20 -0.40
C LEU A 33 -17.74 1.36 -0.74
N GLU A 34 -18.30 0.55 -1.62
CA GLU A 34 -19.76 0.48 -1.82
C GLU A 34 -20.48 -0.14 -0.62
N THR A 35 -19.85 -1.07 0.08
CA THR A 35 -20.47 -1.85 1.17
C THR A 35 -19.87 -1.56 2.55
N GLN A 36 -18.70 -0.94 2.62
CA GLN A 36 -17.99 -0.64 3.86
C GLN A 36 -17.72 0.87 3.97
N PRO A 37 -17.71 1.44 5.19
CA PRO A 37 -17.39 2.85 5.40
C PRO A 37 -15.93 3.17 5.10
N GLU A 38 -15.04 2.17 5.20
CA GLU A 38 -13.60 2.30 5.07
C GLU A 38 -13.02 1.06 4.37
N CYS A 39 -11.92 1.23 3.64
CA CYS A 39 -11.14 0.15 3.05
C CYS A 39 -9.72 0.16 3.61
N ARG A 40 -9.21 -1.01 4.02
CA ARG A 40 -7.88 -1.19 4.58
C ARG A 40 -6.97 -1.92 3.58
N ILE A 41 -5.92 -1.23 3.12
CA ILE A 41 -5.03 -1.71 2.07
C ILE A 41 -3.57 -1.72 2.53
N VAL A 42 -2.83 -2.77 2.17
CA VAL A 42 -1.39 -2.91 2.42
C VAL A 42 -0.62 -2.76 1.12
N PHE A 43 0.45 -1.99 1.16
CA PHE A 43 1.39 -1.81 0.06
C PHE A 43 2.76 -2.38 0.40
N SER A 44 3.36 -3.10 -0.54
CA SER A 44 4.81 -3.25 -0.57
C SER A 44 5.47 -2.01 -1.18
N ALA A 45 6.76 -1.85 -0.96
CA ALA A 45 7.55 -0.80 -1.56
C ALA A 45 8.74 -1.44 -2.29
N ALA A 46 9.01 -1.00 -3.48
CA ALA A 46 10.20 -1.30 -4.26
C ALA A 46 10.08 -0.64 -5.64
N GLU A 47 11.12 -0.70 -6.45
CA GLU A 47 11.08 -0.21 -7.83
C GLU A 47 9.97 -0.87 -8.66
N SER A 48 9.66 -2.15 -8.39
CA SER A 48 8.56 -2.88 -9.04
C SER A 48 7.19 -2.22 -8.87
N GLN A 49 7.00 -1.43 -7.81
CA GLN A 49 5.74 -0.75 -7.50
C GLN A 49 5.61 0.62 -8.17
N GLY A 50 6.67 1.16 -8.77
CA GLY A 50 6.72 2.55 -9.22
C GLY A 50 5.63 2.91 -10.24
N SER A 51 5.50 2.17 -11.34
CA SER A 51 4.48 2.44 -12.37
C SER A 51 3.06 2.22 -11.84
N PHE A 52 2.86 1.19 -11.03
CA PHE A 52 1.59 0.88 -10.37
C PHE A 52 1.14 2.03 -9.45
N ILE A 53 1.98 2.48 -8.52
CA ILE A 53 1.66 3.54 -7.57
C ILE A 53 1.39 4.87 -8.31
N HIS A 54 2.19 5.18 -9.34
CA HIS A 54 1.98 6.36 -10.16
C HIS A 54 0.64 6.34 -10.91
N ALA A 55 0.25 5.20 -11.44
CA ALA A 55 -1.03 5.02 -12.10
C ALA A 55 -2.19 5.03 -11.11
N LEU A 56 -2.04 4.35 -9.95
CA LEU A 56 -3.06 4.26 -8.92
C LEU A 56 -3.43 5.64 -8.34
N ALA A 57 -2.47 6.55 -8.24
CA ALA A 57 -2.72 7.92 -7.78
C ALA A 57 -3.67 8.72 -8.69
N LYS A 58 -3.91 8.24 -9.92
CA LYS A 58 -4.83 8.87 -10.90
C LYS A 58 -6.21 8.22 -10.91
N GLU A 59 -6.38 7.10 -10.21
CA GLU A 59 -7.68 6.42 -10.11
C GLU A 59 -8.68 7.26 -9.30
N ASP A 60 -9.92 7.28 -9.78
CA ASP A 60 -11.03 7.92 -9.07
C ASP A 60 -11.50 7.02 -7.93
N VAL A 61 -10.96 7.28 -6.74
CA VAL A 61 -11.25 6.56 -5.50
C VAL A 61 -11.51 7.57 -4.38
N ALA A 62 -12.43 7.25 -3.50
CA ALA A 62 -12.69 8.05 -2.29
C ALA A 62 -11.56 7.86 -1.25
N TRP A 63 -10.37 8.39 -1.56
CA TRP A 63 -9.14 8.21 -0.78
C TRP A 63 -9.28 8.58 0.70
N GLY A 64 -10.10 9.57 1.02
CA GLY A 64 -10.42 9.93 2.41
C GLY A 64 -11.14 8.83 3.21
N ARG A 65 -11.46 7.70 2.60
CA ARG A 65 -12.03 6.51 3.23
C ARG A 65 -11.08 5.30 3.16
N VAL A 66 -9.82 5.51 2.80
CA VAL A 66 -8.82 4.44 2.66
C VAL A 66 -7.77 4.57 3.75
N VAL A 67 -7.56 3.48 4.49
CA VAL A 67 -6.49 3.33 5.48
C VAL A 67 -5.40 2.46 4.89
N CYS A 68 -4.21 3.01 4.80
CA CYS A 68 -3.06 2.40 4.15
C CYS A 68 -2.04 1.90 5.17
N PHE A 69 -1.40 0.79 4.84
CA PHE A 69 -0.28 0.22 5.59
C PHE A 69 0.87 -0.07 4.63
N ASN A 70 2.10 0.04 5.10
CA ASN A 70 3.23 -0.60 4.44
C ASN A 70 3.45 -1.99 5.03
N ILE A 71 3.86 -2.94 4.20
CA ILE A 71 4.01 -4.34 4.62
C ILE A 71 5.17 -4.52 5.60
N ASP A 72 6.25 -3.80 5.38
CA ASP A 72 7.48 -3.83 6.18
C ASP A 72 8.31 -2.57 6.01
N ASP A 73 9.38 -2.47 6.79
CA ASP A 73 10.43 -1.47 6.62
C ASP A 73 11.73 -1.94 7.29
N PHE A 74 12.83 -1.29 6.96
CA PHE A 74 14.11 -1.47 7.64
C PHE A 74 14.16 -0.59 8.89
N ARG A 75 14.61 -1.15 10.00
CA ARG A 75 14.83 -0.37 11.22
C ARG A 75 16.31 -0.22 11.52
N HIS A 76 16.76 1.03 11.55
CA HIS A 76 18.09 1.37 12.00
C HIS A 76 18.12 2.82 12.55
N PRO A 77 18.56 3.06 13.81
CA PRO A 77 18.49 4.37 14.44
C PRO A 77 19.20 5.50 13.70
N GLY A 78 20.21 5.17 12.92
CA GLY A 78 20.98 6.15 12.12
C GLY A 78 20.66 6.13 10.62
N MET A 79 19.60 5.44 10.21
CA MET A 79 19.24 5.37 8.79
C MET A 79 18.63 6.70 8.32
N PRO A 80 19.10 7.28 7.20
CA PRO A 80 18.44 8.40 6.58
C PRO A 80 17.01 8.01 6.16
N LEU A 81 16.05 8.91 6.42
CA LEU A 81 14.62 8.61 6.24
C LEU A 81 14.26 8.29 4.78
N GLU A 82 14.99 8.83 3.83
CA GLU A 82 14.81 8.55 2.40
C GLU A 82 15.01 7.09 2.00
N PHE A 83 15.66 6.29 2.85
CA PHE A 83 15.81 4.84 2.64
C PHE A 83 14.66 4.02 3.25
N SER A 84 13.78 4.65 4.03
CA SER A 84 12.57 3.98 4.53
C SER A 84 11.58 3.71 3.42
N CYS A 85 11.12 2.47 3.33
CA CYS A 85 10.06 2.05 2.41
C CYS A 85 8.77 2.86 2.66
N GLY A 86 8.42 3.05 3.92
CA GLY A 86 7.27 3.84 4.31
C GLY A 86 7.38 5.30 3.86
N HIS A 87 8.55 5.93 4.03
CA HIS A 87 8.78 7.29 3.57
C HIS A 87 8.66 7.42 2.05
N GLN A 88 9.26 6.47 1.30
CA GLN A 88 9.15 6.44 -0.16
C GLN A 88 7.70 6.33 -0.63
N THR A 89 6.92 5.43 -0.03
CA THR A 89 5.50 5.29 -0.36
C THR A 89 4.69 6.54 0.01
N ARG A 90 5.01 7.17 1.14
CA ARG A 90 4.37 8.41 1.58
C ARG A 90 4.54 9.51 0.54
N THR A 91 5.76 9.79 0.15
CA THR A 91 6.08 10.88 -0.79
C THR A 91 5.61 10.57 -2.22
N ALA A 92 5.67 9.30 -2.62
CA ALA A 92 5.24 8.88 -3.95
C ALA A 92 3.72 8.81 -4.10
N PHE A 93 2.98 8.54 -3.03
CA PHE A 93 1.56 8.22 -3.11
C PHE A 93 0.69 8.89 -2.05
N TYR A 94 0.87 8.61 -0.76
CA TYR A 94 -0.09 9.02 0.27
C TYR A 94 -0.33 10.53 0.34
N GLU A 95 0.72 11.33 0.16
CA GLU A 95 0.63 12.79 0.15
C GLU A 95 -0.07 13.35 -1.10
N LYS A 96 -0.10 12.57 -2.19
CA LYS A 96 -0.73 13.00 -3.44
C LYS A 96 -2.23 12.77 -3.48
N VAL A 97 -2.71 11.72 -2.81
CA VAL A 97 -4.12 11.31 -2.88
C VAL A 97 -4.91 11.59 -1.62
N SER A 98 -4.29 12.07 -0.55
CA SER A 98 -4.94 12.45 0.72
C SER A 98 -5.74 11.30 1.33
N VAL A 99 -5.07 10.19 1.63
CA VAL A 99 -5.67 9.02 2.31
C VAL A 99 -6.17 9.39 3.71
N ASN A 100 -7.12 8.61 4.23
CA ASN A 100 -7.65 8.80 5.60
C ASN A 100 -6.54 8.63 6.65
N ALA A 101 -5.78 7.55 6.55
CA ALA A 101 -4.61 7.28 7.40
C ALA A 101 -3.56 6.48 6.63
N ALA A 102 -2.29 6.66 6.99
CA ALA A 102 -1.17 5.88 6.48
C ALA A 102 -0.30 5.42 7.65
N HIS A 103 -0.34 4.14 7.94
CA HIS A 103 0.41 3.50 9.01
C HIS A 103 1.71 2.92 8.47
N GLN A 104 2.80 3.37 9.04
CA GLN A 104 4.16 2.99 8.66
C GLN A 104 4.92 2.55 9.91
N VAL A 105 5.94 1.73 9.71
CA VAL A 105 6.89 1.38 10.76
C VAL A 105 7.72 2.62 11.10
N ASP A 106 7.89 2.90 12.39
CA ASP A 106 8.88 3.88 12.85
C ASP A 106 10.27 3.27 12.78
N VAL A 107 10.98 3.59 11.70
CA VAL A 107 12.34 3.07 11.43
C VAL A 107 13.38 3.53 12.45
N HIS A 108 13.08 4.58 13.21
CA HIS A 108 13.95 5.12 14.26
C HIS A 108 13.50 4.72 15.69
N ALA A 109 12.46 3.91 15.82
CA ALA A 109 11.99 3.46 17.12
C ALA A 109 13.15 2.91 17.97
N PRO A 110 13.27 3.30 19.23
CA PRO A 110 14.38 2.85 20.08
C PRO A 110 14.32 1.35 20.37
N ASP A 111 13.14 0.78 20.45
CA ASP A 111 12.89 -0.64 20.70
C ASP A 111 12.08 -1.26 19.55
N ALA A 112 12.68 -2.28 18.91
CA ALA A 112 12.08 -2.96 17.77
C ALA A 112 10.83 -3.75 18.13
N GLN A 113 10.83 -4.38 19.34
CA GLN A 113 9.69 -5.20 19.76
C GLN A 113 8.48 -4.31 20.08
N VAL A 114 8.69 -3.22 20.78
CA VAL A 114 7.63 -2.25 21.09
C VAL A 114 7.01 -1.71 19.81
N GLU A 115 7.83 -1.41 18.78
CA GLU A 115 7.33 -0.95 17.49
C GLU A 115 6.57 -2.04 16.72
N ALA A 116 7.07 -3.27 16.74
CA ALA A 116 6.38 -4.40 16.15
C ALA A 116 5.01 -4.64 16.81
N ASP A 117 4.95 -4.61 18.15
CA ASP A 117 3.71 -4.78 18.91
C ASP A 117 2.71 -3.64 18.60
N ARG A 118 3.20 -2.40 18.48
CA ARG A 118 2.37 -1.25 18.06
C ARG A 118 1.78 -1.47 16.67
N PHE A 119 2.60 -1.87 15.71
CA PHE A 119 2.17 -2.06 14.32
C PHE A 119 1.21 -3.26 14.20
N GLU A 120 1.49 -4.35 14.92
CA GLU A 120 0.59 -5.50 15.00
C GLU A 120 -0.78 -5.10 15.57
N ALA A 121 -0.81 -4.29 16.62
CA ALA A 121 -2.06 -3.81 17.22
C ALA A 121 -2.91 -3.05 16.18
N LEU A 122 -2.30 -2.16 15.39
CA LEU A 122 -2.98 -1.45 14.31
C LEU A 122 -3.55 -2.40 13.24
N LEU A 123 -2.77 -3.43 12.86
CA LEU A 123 -3.23 -4.42 11.88
C LEU A 123 -4.42 -5.24 12.39
N ARG A 124 -4.46 -5.54 13.70
CA ARG A 124 -5.50 -6.34 14.35
C ARG A 124 -6.81 -5.59 14.62
N GLU A 125 -6.87 -4.27 14.47
CA GLU A 125 -8.07 -3.48 14.71
C GLU A 125 -9.25 -3.90 13.82
N ALA A 126 -8.99 -4.26 12.57
CA ALA A 126 -9.98 -4.79 11.64
C ALA A 126 -9.30 -5.62 10.53
N PRO A 127 -10.04 -6.44 9.77
CA PRO A 127 -9.50 -7.16 8.62
C PRO A 127 -8.88 -6.24 7.57
N LEU A 128 -7.88 -6.76 6.87
CA LEU A 128 -7.34 -6.14 5.66
C LEU A 128 -8.18 -6.56 4.45
N ASP A 129 -8.53 -5.63 3.60
CA ASP A 129 -9.37 -5.88 2.41
C ASP A 129 -8.51 -6.19 1.19
N ILE A 130 -7.40 -5.48 1.03
CA ILE A 130 -6.53 -5.58 -0.15
C ILE A 130 -5.06 -5.64 0.28
N MET A 131 -4.28 -6.46 -0.39
CA MET A 131 -2.83 -6.53 -0.21
C MET A 131 -2.14 -6.47 -1.58
N CYS A 132 -1.31 -5.44 -1.79
CA CYS A 132 -0.52 -5.24 -3.00
C CYS A 132 0.91 -5.73 -2.72
N LEU A 133 1.26 -6.85 -3.32
CA LEU A 133 2.57 -7.48 -3.19
C LEU A 133 3.40 -7.26 -4.47
N GLY A 134 4.72 -7.21 -4.31
CA GLY A 134 5.65 -7.04 -5.42
C GLY A 134 7.03 -7.58 -5.11
#